data_2a7e4c773a6185ad6c1cdd1ce8ca2533
#
_entry.id   2a7e4c773a6185ad6c1cdd1ce8ca2533
#
_cell.length_a   1.000
_cell.length_b   1.000
_cell.length_c   1.000
_cell.angle_alpha   90.00
_cell.angle_beta   90.00
_cell.angle_gamma   90.00
#
_symmetry.space_group_name_H-M   'P 1'
#
loop_
_entity.id
_entity.type
_entity.pdbx_description
1 polymer ?
#
loop_
_entity_poly.entity_id
_entity_poly.type
_entity_poly.pdbx_seq_one_letter_code
_entity_poly.pdbx_strand_id
1 'polypeptide(L)'
;MKKKIDNWVSNIILILSLVFIAIVGMSIVQAKRTGEQVFILGYRPIYVMTGSMEPYMMTDSICMSKKVDSLDELKVGDVVTFSVYSEAANRNLMITHRIIDIADDGTIQTKGDNNDAPDNFQIHINDIYSKVVGVWNGFASIVHYFESPKGIPTVIGFVVAIALATVAVKCLKPDKGKDSDESEPNT
;
A
#
# COMPACT_ATOMS: atom_id res chain seq x y z
N MET A 1 32.81 1.65 -21.52
CA MET A 1 32.21 2.62 -20.58
C MET A 1 30.75 2.30 -20.24
N LYS A 2 29.84 2.01 -21.19
CA LYS A 2 28.43 1.68 -20.92
C LYS A 2 28.24 0.54 -19.88
N LYS A 3 28.93 -0.58 -20.02
CA LYS A 3 28.80 -1.74 -19.10
C LYS A 3 29.14 -1.45 -17.63
N LYS A 4 30.04 -0.47 -17.37
CA LYS A 4 30.42 -0.06 -16.00
C LYS A 4 29.37 0.86 -15.36
N ILE A 5 28.69 1.66 -16.17
CA ILE A 5 27.60 2.55 -15.75
C ILE A 5 26.36 1.72 -15.43
N ASP A 6 26.06 0.68 -16.24
CA ASP A 6 24.90 -0.21 -16.01
C ASP A 6 25.02 -0.98 -14.68
N ASN A 7 26.23 -1.45 -14.34
CA ASN A 7 26.48 -2.13 -13.08
C ASN A 7 26.37 -1.20 -11.86
N TRP A 8 26.82 0.05 -11.98
CA TRP A 8 26.75 1.03 -10.90
C TRP A 8 25.30 1.45 -10.60
N VAL A 9 24.51 1.73 -11.64
CA VAL A 9 23.06 2.03 -11.51
C VAL A 9 22.32 0.84 -10.91
N SER A 10 22.59 -0.40 -11.37
CA SER A 10 21.99 -1.61 -10.83
C SER A 10 22.31 -1.81 -9.35
N ASN A 11 23.56 -1.56 -8.94
CA ASN A 11 23.96 -1.66 -7.53
C ASN A 11 23.29 -0.61 -6.65
N ILE A 12 23.12 0.62 -7.14
CA ILE A 12 22.39 1.68 -6.42
C ILE A 12 20.92 1.28 -6.24
N ILE A 13 20.26 0.81 -7.29
CA ILE A 13 18.86 0.37 -7.21
C ILE A 13 18.74 -0.78 -6.19
N LEU A 14 19.67 -1.74 -6.20
CA LEU A 14 19.69 -2.84 -5.24
C LEU A 14 19.84 -2.33 -3.80
N ILE A 15 20.79 -1.43 -3.54
CA ILE A 15 21.01 -0.87 -2.20
C ILE A 15 19.77 -0.10 -1.73
N LEU A 16 19.19 0.76 -2.59
CA LEU A 16 17.98 1.51 -2.26
C LEU A 16 16.80 0.57 -1.96
N SER A 17 16.66 -0.51 -2.73
CA SER A 17 15.62 -1.53 -2.48
C SER A 17 15.81 -2.24 -1.15
N LEU A 18 17.04 -2.61 -0.80
CA LEU A 18 17.35 -3.26 0.49
C LEU A 18 17.11 -2.31 1.67
N VAL A 19 17.50 -1.03 1.54
CA VAL A 19 17.23 0.00 2.57
C VAL A 19 15.73 0.21 2.74
N PHE A 20 14.98 0.29 1.64
CA PHE A 20 13.51 0.41 1.68
C PHE A 20 12.87 -0.79 2.38
N ILE A 21 13.26 -2.01 2.03
CA ILE A 21 12.77 -3.24 2.68
C ILE A 21 13.10 -3.25 4.18
N ALA A 22 14.29 -2.81 4.56
CA ALA A 22 14.68 -2.72 5.96
C ALA A 22 13.83 -1.71 6.74
N ILE A 23 13.57 -0.52 6.17
CA ILE A 23 12.71 0.51 6.79
C ILE A 23 11.29 -0.01 6.98
N VAL A 24 10.71 -0.62 5.93
CA VAL A 24 9.36 -1.20 6.00
C VAL A 24 9.31 -2.33 7.03
N GLY A 25 10.29 -3.22 7.01
CA GLY A 25 10.38 -4.33 7.96
C GLY A 25 10.48 -3.87 9.42
N MET A 26 11.34 -2.88 9.70
CA MET A 26 11.46 -2.27 11.03
C MET A 26 10.14 -1.61 11.48
N SER A 27 9.48 -0.88 10.60
CA SER A 27 8.20 -0.24 10.89
C SER A 27 7.12 -1.25 11.25
N ILE A 28 7.05 -2.38 10.53
CA ILE A 28 6.09 -3.48 10.84
C ILE A 28 6.41 -4.14 12.18
N VAL A 29 7.69 -4.38 12.48
CA VAL A 29 8.10 -4.96 13.77
C VAL A 29 7.78 -4.03 14.93
N GLN A 30 8.05 -2.74 14.78
CA GLN A 30 7.74 -1.74 15.81
C GLN A 30 6.23 -1.67 16.07
N ALA A 31 5.40 -1.61 15.04
CA ALA A 31 3.94 -1.60 15.19
C ALA A 31 3.39 -2.84 15.90
N LYS A 32 3.94 -4.03 15.60
CA LYS A 32 3.56 -5.25 16.32
C LYS A 32 3.93 -5.22 17.81
N ARG A 33 4.98 -4.48 18.18
CA ARG A 33 5.43 -4.36 19.58
C ARG A 33 4.65 -3.31 20.35
N THR A 34 4.34 -2.18 19.71
CA THR A 34 3.67 -1.03 20.38
C THR A 34 2.14 -1.08 20.23
N GLY A 35 1.61 -1.89 19.32
CA GLY A 35 0.20 -1.88 18.93
C GLY A 35 -0.23 -0.64 18.16
N GLU A 36 0.73 0.23 17.85
CA GLU A 36 0.47 1.47 17.13
C GLU A 36 0.31 1.23 15.62
N GLN A 37 -0.36 2.16 14.97
CA GLN A 37 -0.57 2.12 13.53
C GLN A 37 0.72 2.46 12.78
N VAL A 38 1.11 1.62 11.78
CA VAL A 38 2.31 1.87 10.96
C VAL A 38 2.06 2.99 9.98
N PHE A 39 2.87 4.05 10.09
CA PHE A 39 2.97 5.09 9.06
C PHE A 39 4.37 5.06 8.44
N ILE A 40 4.43 5.10 7.12
CA ILE A 40 5.70 5.22 6.37
C ILE A 40 5.75 6.62 5.81
N LEU A 41 6.74 7.41 6.25
CA LEU A 41 6.86 8.84 5.89
C LEU A 41 5.58 9.66 6.17
N GLY A 42 4.84 9.31 7.24
CA GLY A 42 3.58 9.97 7.60
C GLY A 42 2.36 9.50 6.81
N TYR A 43 2.49 8.51 5.93
CA TYR A 43 1.40 7.95 5.14
C TYR A 43 1.16 6.48 5.45
N ARG A 44 -0.08 6.04 5.25
CA ARG A 44 -0.51 4.66 5.45
C ARG A 44 -1.57 4.27 4.42
N PRO A 45 -1.43 3.11 3.75
CA PRO A 45 -2.52 2.54 2.98
C PRO A 45 -3.58 1.94 3.92
N ILE A 46 -4.84 2.14 3.58
CA ILE A 46 -6.01 1.58 4.27
C ILE A 46 -6.80 0.76 3.26
N TYR A 47 -7.15 -0.47 3.64
CA TYR A 47 -8.08 -1.30 2.88
C TYR A 47 -9.51 -1.09 3.39
N VAL A 48 -10.44 -0.80 2.48
CA VAL A 48 -11.85 -0.51 2.80
C VAL A 48 -12.62 -1.82 2.89
N MET A 49 -13.09 -2.14 4.08
CA MET A 49 -13.78 -3.41 4.38
C MET A 49 -15.31 -3.32 4.32
N THR A 50 -15.87 -2.13 4.38
CA THR A 50 -17.33 -1.91 4.47
C THR A 50 -17.78 -0.78 3.56
N GLY A 51 -19.06 -0.82 3.16
CA GLY A 51 -19.65 0.17 2.26
C GLY A 51 -20.18 1.44 2.94
N SER A 52 -19.85 1.72 4.21
CA SER A 52 -20.35 2.91 4.92
C SER A 52 -19.93 4.24 4.28
N MET A 53 -18.89 4.24 3.47
CA MET A 53 -18.36 5.41 2.78
C MET A 53 -18.63 5.43 1.27
N GLU A 54 -19.47 4.51 0.77
CA GLU A 54 -19.88 4.50 -0.64
C GLU A 54 -20.77 5.73 -0.95
N PRO A 55 -20.67 6.29 -2.18
CA PRO A 55 -19.82 5.89 -3.30
C PRO A 55 -18.40 6.47 -3.28
N TYR A 56 -18.04 7.30 -2.28
CA TYR A 56 -16.72 7.95 -2.23
C TYR A 56 -15.57 6.93 -2.09
N MET A 57 -15.73 5.96 -1.20
CA MET A 57 -14.81 4.84 -1.00
C MET A 57 -15.58 3.54 -1.16
N MET A 58 -15.36 2.84 -2.26
CA MET A 58 -16.00 1.54 -2.51
C MET A 58 -15.40 0.45 -1.61
N THR A 59 -16.20 -0.53 -1.24
CA THR A 59 -15.70 -1.74 -0.60
C THR A 59 -14.57 -2.36 -1.44
N ASP A 60 -13.55 -2.93 -0.79
CA ASP A 60 -12.33 -3.51 -1.39
C ASP A 60 -11.41 -2.50 -2.12
N SER A 61 -11.64 -1.22 -1.91
CA SER A 61 -10.75 -0.16 -2.39
C SER A 61 -9.52 -0.02 -1.48
N ILE A 62 -8.48 0.60 -2.03
CA ILE A 62 -7.32 1.04 -1.27
C ILE A 62 -7.34 2.56 -1.19
N CYS A 63 -7.18 3.09 0.02
CA CYS A 63 -7.06 4.51 0.29
C CYS A 63 -5.69 4.82 0.86
N MET A 64 -5.17 6.00 0.57
CA MET A 64 -3.99 6.53 1.25
C MET A 64 -4.43 7.52 2.31
N SER A 65 -3.96 7.33 3.52
CA SER A 65 -4.17 8.26 4.62
C SER A 65 -2.85 8.90 5.07
N LYS A 66 -2.92 10.13 5.53
CA LYS A 66 -1.83 10.89 6.14
C LYS A 66 -2.08 11.00 7.64
N LYS A 67 -1.04 10.80 8.45
CA LYS A 67 -1.09 11.01 9.89
C LYS A 67 -1.57 12.43 10.21
N VAL A 68 -2.38 12.57 11.25
CA VAL A 68 -2.84 13.85 11.78
C VAL A 68 -2.35 13.97 13.21
N ASP A 69 -1.74 15.10 13.53
CA ASP A 69 -1.17 15.38 14.85
C ASP A 69 -1.86 16.60 15.52
N SER A 70 -2.64 17.41 14.78
CA SER A 70 -3.30 18.62 15.28
C SER A 70 -4.70 18.80 14.68
N LEU A 71 -5.60 19.40 15.45
CA LEU A 71 -6.96 19.76 15.02
C LEU A 71 -6.95 20.74 13.83
N ASP A 72 -5.94 21.64 13.77
CA ASP A 72 -5.81 22.63 12.70
C ASP A 72 -5.60 22.01 11.31
N GLU A 73 -5.19 20.73 11.26
CA GLU A 73 -5.05 19.99 10.01
C GLU A 73 -6.39 19.47 9.47
N LEU A 74 -7.46 19.57 10.27
CA LEU A 74 -8.78 19.02 9.98
C LEU A 74 -9.80 20.12 9.66
N LYS A 75 -10.75 19.78 8.80
CA LYS A 75 -11.89 20.62 8.49
C LYS A 75 -13.14 19.77 8.20
N VAL A 76 -14.29 20.37 8.29
CA VAL A 76 -15.55 19.76 7.84
C VAL A 76 -15.41 19.31 6.38
N GLY A 77 -15.83 18.08 6.11
CA GLY A 77 -15.70 17.41 4.81
C GLY A 77 -14.49 16.48 4.69
N ASP A 78 -13.49 16.58 5.57
CA ASP A 78 -12.37 15.63 5.60
C ASP A 78 -12.86 14.22 6.02
N VAL A 79 -12.28 13.19 5.41
CA VAL A 79 -12.52 11.80 5.80
C VAL A 79 -11.40 11.35 6.73
N VAL A 80 -11.74 10.96 7.94
CA VAL A 80 -10.78 10.61 8.98
C VAL A 80 -10.92 9.17 9.43
N THR A 81 -9.81 8.56 9.82
CA THR A 81 -9.77 7.24 10.47
C THR A 81 -9.47 7.43 11.94
N PHE A 82 -10.36 6.91 12.76
CA PHE A 82 -10.32 7.07 14.22
C PHE A 82 -10.68 5.76 14.94
N SER A 83 -10.45 5.73 16.24
CA SER A 83 -10.73 4.58 17.09
C SER A 83 -11.90 4.88 18.03
N VAL A 84 -12.82 3.95 18.12
CA VAL A 84 -13.92 3.99 19.10
C VAL A 84 -13.98 2.65 19.82
N TYR A 85 -14.12 2.68 21.15
CA TYR A 85 -14.34 1.47 21.92
C TYR A 85 -15.76 0.96 21.71
N SER A 86 -15.88 -0.28 21.25
CA SER A 86 -17.17 -0.96 21.09
C SER A 86 -17.40 -1.92 22.26
N GLU A 87 -18.41 -1.65 23.07
CA GLU A 87 -18.81 -2.55 24.15
C GLU A 87 -19.27 -3.92 23.60
N ALA A 88 -20.01 -3.91 22.51
CA ALA A 88 -20.51 -5.13 21.86
C ALA A 88 -19.38 -6.05 21.38
N ALA A 89 -18.28 -5.49 20.88
CA ALA A 89 -17.11 -6.21 20.40
C ALA A 89 -16.03 -6.37 21.48
N ASN A 90 -16.16 -5.69 22.64
CA ASN A 90 -15.20 -5.61 23.72
C ASN A 90 -13.77 -5.27 23.23
N ARG A 91 -13.68 -4.34 22.28
CA ARG A 91 -12.42 -3.89 21.65
C ARG A 91 -12.57 -2.55 20.98
N ASN A 92 -11.43 -1.91 20.71
CA ASN A 92 -11.39 -0.75 19.86
C ASN A 92 -11.66 -1.15 18.41
N LEU A 93 -12.58 -0.45 17.76
CA LEU A 93 -12.86 -0.54 16.33
C LEU A 93 -12.26 0.67 15.62
N MET A 94 -11.61 0.41 14.50
CA MET A 94 -11.18 1.48 13.59
C MET A 94 -12.29 1.78 12.60
N ILE A 95 -12.72 3.03 12.59
CA ILE A 95 -13.79 3.54 11.73
C ILE A 95 -13.20 4.62 10.84
N THR A 96 -13.68 4.68 9.60
CA THR A 96 -13.30 5.75 8.65
C THR A 96 -14.57 6.41 8.15
N HIS A 97 -14.85 7.63 8.62
CA HIS A 97 -16.03 8.41 8.28
C HIS A 97 -15.67 9.86 7.97
N ARG A 98 -16.64 10.61 7.46
CA ARG A 98 -16.49 12.02 7.11
C ARG A 98 -16.82 12.90 8.29
N ILE A 99 -16.00 13.93 8.53
CA ILE A 99 -16.30 15.02 9.47
C ILE A 99 -17.46 15.83 8.93
N ILE A 100 -18.55 15.92 9.69
CA ILE A 100 -19.71 16.72 9.34
C ILE A 100 -19.82 18.00 10.19
N ASP A 101 -19.17 18.00 11.36
CA ASP A 101 -19.12 19.17 12.25
C ASP A 101 -17.87 19.13 13.15
N ILE A 102 -17.36 20.32 13.48
CA ILE A 102 -16.28 20.52 14.47
C ILE A 102 -16.75 21.67 15.38
N ALA A 103 -17.04 21.34 16.62
CA ALA A 103 -17.47 22.33 17.62
C ALA A 103 -16.30 23.15 18.16
N ASP A 104 -16.59 24.31 18.74
CA ASP A 104 -15.60 25.24 19.31
C ASP A 104 -14.76 24.62 20.44
N ASP A 105 -15.30 23.62 21.14
CA ASP A 105 -14.62 22.88 22.20
C ASP A 105 -13.69 21.76 21.65
N GLY A 106 -13.59 21.60 20.31
CA GLY A 106 -12.80 20.58 19.65
C GLY A 106 -13.45 19.22 19.50
N THR A 107 -14.74 19.14 19.85
CA THR A 107 -15.57 17.92 19.64
C THR A 107 -15.89 17.77 18.15
N ILE A 108 -15.73 16.56 17.63
CA ILE A 108 -15.90 16.25 16.19
C ILE A 108 -17.06 15.28 16.03
N GLN A 109 -18.00 15.64 15.16
CA GLN A 109 -19.09 14.78 14.74
C GLN A 109 -18.78 14.18 13.37
N THR A 110 -18.97 12.87 13.24
CA THR A 110 -18.72 12.14 11.98
C THR A 110 -19.94 11.45 11.45
N LYS A 111 -19.89 11.10 10.16
CA LYS A 111 -20.94 10.32 9.48
C LYS A 111 -20.33 9.54 8.31
N GLY A 112 -20.75 8.29 8.13
CA GLY A 112 -20.49 7.55 6.89
C GLY A 112 -21.29 8.14 5.73
N ASP A 113 -20.68 8.25 4.55
CA ASP A 113 -21.34 8.84 3.37
C ASP A 113 -22.62 8.09 2.97
N ASN A 114 -22.63 6.77 3.19
CA ASN A 114 -23.74 5.87 2.89
C ASN A 114 -24.66 5.60 4.10
N ASN A 115 -24.42 6.24 5.23
CA ASN A 115 -25.26 6.07 6.41
C ASN A 115 -26.41 7.09 6.41
N ASP A 116 -27.58 6.73 6.94
CA ASP A 116 -28.74 7.61 7.02
C ASP A 116 -28.59 8.71 8.08
N ALA A 117 -27.90 8.40 9.18
CA ALA A 117 -27.73 9.29 10.33
C ALA A 117 -26.25 9.52 10.67
N PRO A 118 -25.93 10.64 11.36
CA PRO A 118 -24.63 10.82 12.01
C PRO A 118 -24.29 9.67 12.96
N ASP A 119 -23.01 9.50 13.23
CA ASP A 119 -22.56 8.54 14.23
C ASP A 119 -23.13 8.91 15.61
N ASN A 120 -23.51 7.93 16.40
CA ASN A 120 -24.13 8.12 17.72
C ASN A 120 -23.13 8.43 18.84
N PHE A 121 -21.90 8.75 18.47
CA PHE A 121 -20.80 9.14 19.34
C PHE A 121 -20.08 10.36 18.77
N GLN A 122 -19.33 11.01 19.61
CA GLN A 122 -18.44 12.12 19.26
C GLN A 122 -17.02 11.73 19.54
N ILE A 123 -16.08 12.29 18.79
CA ILE A 123 -14.65 12.01 18.91
C ILE A 123 -13.87 13.31 19.10
N HIS A 124 -12.66 13.18 19.61
CA HIS A 124 -11.68 14.26 19.75
C HIS A 124 -10.44 13.96 18.91
N ILE A 125 -9.56 14.95 18.77
CA ILE A 125 -8.32 14.81 17.98
C ILE A 125 -7.47 13.59 18.42
N ASN A 126 -7.47 13.27 19.70
CA ASN A 126 -6.72 12.15 20.27
C ASN A 126 -7.22 10.78 19.80
N ASP A 127 -8.46 10.69 19.32
CA ASP A 127 -9.06 9.46 18.80
C ASP A 127 -8.71 9.26 17.31
N ILE A 128 -8.22 10.33 16.63
CA ILE A 128 -7.97 10.35 15.20
C ILE A 128 -6.53 9.95 14.90
N TYR A 129 -6.36 8.95 14.05
CA TYR A 129 -5.05 8.49 13.60
C TYR A 129 -4.59 9.18 12.31
N SER A 130 -5.52 9.38 11.38
CA SER A 130 -5.16 9.85 10.04
C SER A 130 -6.36 10.42 9.28
N LYS A 131 -6.02 11.21 8.26
CA LYS A 131 -6.95 11.76 7.26
C LYS A 131 -6.72 11.10 5.91
N VAL A 132 -7.77 10.68 5.22
CA VAL A 132 -7.72 10.15 3.85
C VAL A 132 -7.34 11.27 2.89
N VAL A 133 -6.30 11.04 2.09
CA VAL A 133 -5.77 12.01 1.11
C VAL A 133 -5.87 11.52 -0.33
N GLY A 134 -6.17 10.23 -0.53
CA GLY A 134 -6.38 9.65 -1.87
C GLY A 134 -7.18 8.37 -1.79
N VAL A 135 -8.00 8.11 -2.82
CA VAL A 135 -8.86 6.93 -2.94
C VAL A 135 -8.65 6.29 -4.30
N TRP A 136 -8.43 4.99 -4.34
CA TRP A 136 -8.26 4.20 -5.57
C TRP A 136 -9.31 3.08 -5.63
N ASN A 137 -10.53 3.44 -6.04
CA ASN A 137 -11.64 2.49 -6.15
C ASN A 137 -11.38 1.39 -7.21
N GLY A 138 -10.52 1.64 -8.20
CA GLY A 138 -10.17 0.65 -9.22
C GLY A 138 -9.43 -0.60 -8.69
N PHE A 139 -8.85 -0.53 -7.49
CA PHE A 139 -8.21 -1.69 -6.86
C PHE A 139 -9.19 -2.78 -6.44
N ALA A 140 -10.44 -2.44 -6.14
CA ALA A 140 -11.48 -3.42 -5.81
C ALA A 140 -11.60 -4.52 -6.88
N SER A 141 -11.64 -4.14 -8.16
CA SER A 141 -11.73 -5.10 -9.27
C SER A 141 -10.49 -5.99 -9.38
N ILE A 142 -9.31 -5.45 -9.06
CA ILE A 142 -8.04 -6.21 -9.08
C ILE A 142 -8.03 -7.21 -7.91
N VAL A 143 -8.40 -6.78 -6.71
CA VAL A 143 -8.48 -7.64 -5.52
C VAL A 143 -9.45 -8.79 -5.77
N HIS A 144 -10.67 -8.49 -6.21
CA HIS A 144 -11.67 -9.51 -6.53
C HIS A 144 -11.22 -10.49 -7.61
N TYR A 145 -10.45 -9.99 -8.62
CA TYR A 145 -9.89 -10.89 -9.63
C TYR A 145 -8.91 -11.90 -9.01
N PHE A 146 -8.00 -11.44 -8.13
CA PHE A 146 -7.00 -12.31 -7.49
C PHE A 146 -7.61 -13.24 -6.43
N GLU A 147 -8.69 -12.85 -5.77
CA GLU A 147 -9.46 -13.70 -4.86
C GLU A 147 -10.31 -14.74 -5.60
N SER A 148 -10.57 -14.52 -6.89
CA SER A 148 -11.33 -15.46 -7.71
C SER A 148 -10.52 -16.74 -7.98
N PRO A 149 -11.21 -17.89 -8.23
CA PRO A 149 -10.54 -19.14 -8.60
C PRO A 149 -9.64 -19.05 -9.85
N LYS A 150 -9.78 -17.98 -10.64
CA LYS A 150 -8.98 -17.72 -11.85
C LYS A 150 -7.72 -16.87 -11.58
N GLY A 151 -7.68 -16.14 -10.48
CA GLY A 151 -6.60 -15.21 -10.17
C GLY A 151 -5.25 -15.89 -9.97
N ILE A 152 -5.18 -16.84 -9.04
CA ILE A 152 -3.95 -17.58 -8.73
C ILE A 152 -3.38 -18.32 -9.96
N PRO A 153 -4.18 -19.11 -10.71
CA PRO A 153 -3.69 -19.77 -11.93
C PRO A 153 -3.15 -18.80 -12.97
N THR A 154 -3.74 -17.61 -13.11
CA THR A 154 -3.26 -16.59 -14.07
C THR A 154 -1.89 -16.05 -13.69
N VAL A 155 -1.66 -15.77 -12.40
CA VAL A 155 -0.33 -15.32 -11.92
C VAL A 155 0.71 -16.40 -12.16
N ILE A 156 0.41 -17.64 -11.80
CA ILE A 156 1.31 -18.78 -12.02
C ILE A 156 1.63 -18.92 -13.51
N GLY A 157 0.62 -18.87 -14.37
CA GLY A 157 0.79 -18.93 -15.82
C GLY A 157 1.69 -17.83 -16.36
N PHE A 158 1.53 -16.59 -15.88
CA PHE A 158 2.35 -15.45 -16.27
C PHE A 158 3.81 -15.63 -15.84
N VAL A 159 4.05 -16.07 -14.60
CA VAL A 159 5.40 -16.35 -14.07
C VAL A 159 6.07 -17.47 -14.87
N VAL A 160 5.36 -18.56 -15.16
CA VAL A 160 5.87 -19.64 -15.99
C VAL A 160 6.20 -19.17 -17.40
N ALA A 161 5.34 -18.36 -18.02
CA ALA A 161 5.58 -17.80 -19.35
C ALA A 161 6.86 -16.94 -19.40
N ILE A 162 7.06 -16.08 -18.37
CA ILE A 162 8.30 -15.28 -18.25
C ILE A 162 9.53 -16.20 -18.08
N ALA A 163 9.44 -17.23 -17.25
CA ALA A 163 10.52 -18.17 -17.02
C ALA A 163 10.89 -18.91 -18.34
N LEU A 164 9.90 -19.39 -19.09
CA LEU A 164 10.12 -20.05 -20.39
C LEU A 164 10.72 -19.08 -21.42
N ALA A 165 10.23 -17.84 -21.48
CA ALA A 165 10.79 -16.82 -22.38
C ALA A 165 12.25 -16.51 -22.04
N THR A 166 12.62 -16.42 -20.77
CA THR A 166 14.01 -16.18 -20.36
C THR A 166 14.93 -17.34 -20.71
N VAL A 167 14.47 -18.59 -20.57
CA VAL A 167 15.21 -19.78 -20.98
C VAL A 167 15.36 -19.80 -22.51
N ALA A 168 14.31 -19.56 -23.27
CA ALA A 168 14.35 -19.51 -24.73
C ALA A 168 15.36 -18.48 -25.24
N VAL A 169 15.38 -17.26 -24.67
CA VAL A 169 16.35 -16.21 -25.02
C VAL A 169 17.79 -16.64 -24.71
N LYS A 170 18.02 -17.39 -23.62
CA LYS A 170 19.36 -17.93 -23.30
C LYS A 170 19.81 -19.00 -24.30
N CYS A 171 18.90 -19.90 -24.69
CA CYS A 171 19.19 -20.96 -25.66
C CYS A 171 19.41 -20.45 -27.10
N LEU A 172 18.75 -19.32 -27.46
CA LEU A 172 18.85 -18.71 -28.81
C LEU A 172 20.04 -17.75 -28.95
N LYS A 173 20.74 -17.40 -27.85
CA LYS A 173 22.00 -16.64 -27.98
C LYS A 173 23.10 -17.53 -28.58
N PRO A 174 23.61 -17.26 -29.78
CA PRO A 174 24.74 -18.01 -30.32
C PRO A 174 25.98 -17.78 -29.44
N ASP A 175 26.65 -18.87 -29.14
CA ASP A 175 27.92 -18.90 -28.39
C ASP A 175 28.97 -18.11 -29.19
N LYS A 176 29.21 -16.86 -28.82
CA LYS A 176 30.29 -16.04 -29.37
C LYS A 176 31.57 -16.33 -28.59
N GLY A 177 32.26 -17.39 -28.96
CA GLY A 177 33.58 -17.55 -28.41
C GLY A 177 34.17 -18.95 -28.50
N LYS A 178 34.61 -19.36 -29.72
CA LYS A 178 35.74 -20.27 -29.89
C LYS A 178 36.12 -20.38 -31.37
N ASP A 179 36.62 -19.31 -31.96
CA ASP A 179 37.37 -19.40 -33.20
C ASP A 179 38.36 -18.23 -33.23
N SER A 180 39.48 -18.39 -32.51
CA SER A 180 40.73 -17.65 -32.77
C SER A 180 41.82 -18.16 -31.86
N ASP A 181 42.29 -19.39 -32.09
CA ASP A 181 43.67 -19.82 -31.72
C ASP A 181 43.96 -21.12 -32.43
N GLU A 182 44.27 -20.99 -33.72
CA GLU A 182 45.08 -21.99 -34.45
C GLU A 182 45.46 -21.40 -35.81
N SER A 183 46.66 -20.81 -35.83
CA SER A 183 47.59 -20.92 -36.99
C SER A 183 48.70 -19.87 -36.89
N GLU A 184 49.78 -20.20 -36.16
CA GLU A 184 51.11 -19.82 -36.58
C GLU A 184 51.82 -21.07 -37.09
N PRO A 185 52.23 -21.13 -38.35
CA PRO A 185 53.22 -22.11 -38.79
C PRO A 185 54.59 -21.50 -38.62
N ASN A 186 55.45 -22.23 -37.88
CA ASN A 186 56.90 -22.10 -37.90
C ASN A 186 57.46 -22.24 -39.33
N THR A 187 58.17 -21.23 -39.77
CA THR A 187 59.43 -21.35 -40.60
C THR A 187 60.33 -20.16 -40.33
#